data_19c2eb295198177ba38e9692995706e4
#
_entry.id   19c2eb295198177ba38e9692995706e4
#
_cell.length_a   1.000
_cell.length_b   1.000
_cell.length_c   1.000
_cell.angle_alpha   90.00
_cell.angle_beta   90.00
_cell.angle_gamma   90.00
#
_symmetry.space_group_name_H-M   'P 1'
#
loop_
_entity.id
_entity.type
_entity.pdbx_description
1 polymer ?
#
loop_
_entity_poly.entity_id
_entity_poly.type
_entity_poly.pdbx_seq_one_letter_code
_entity_poly.pdbx_strand_id
1 'polypeptide(L)'
;MLIVPLVVFGYSAWRSVTPACLMLAPLITGTIARAIGDGDPRPAGTRQPYVRSAFVVSCLGAVLAIGLSTLQSPVLDPDYPVGIFRTLRDDPQPQRVLNTYNIAGPLLWFGGPPPHVTLAIDGRADRYGNDYIDRYMTVLINASPGWEQMLDQLRPTTALLKKDEPLAGVLEHQRDWHVVRSEGRYVLLRAPHTS
;
A
#
# COMPACT_ATOMS: atom_id res chain seq x y z
N MET A 1 31.75 -1.00 1.42
CA MET A 1 31.09 -2.32 1.40
C MET A 1 29.59 -2.30 1.71
N LEU A 2 28.95 -1.15 1.92
CA LEU A 2 27.52 -0.98 2.22
C LEU A 2 26.60 -0.88 0.99
N ILE A 3 27.14 -0.61 -0.20
CA ILE A 3 26.37 -0.36 -1.43
C ILE A 3 25.59 -1.62 -1.88
N VAL A 4 26.25 -2.78 -1.87
CA VAL A 4 25.65 -4.04 -2.35
C VAL A 4 24.41 -4.44 -1.53
N PRO A 5 24.45 -4.49 -0.19
CA PRO A 5 23.26 -4.80 0.61
C PRO A 5 22.13 -3.78 0.44
N LEU A 6 22.43 -2.49 0.25
CA LEU A 6 21.41 -1.46 0.02
C LEU A 6 20.74 -1.59 -1.36
N VAL A 7 21.49 -1.97 -2.39
CA VAL A 7 20.92 -2.24 -3.72
C VAL A 7 20.05 -3.50 -3.69
N VAL A 8 20.51 -4.57 -3.04
CA VAL A 8 19.73 -5.81 -2.88
C VAL A 8 18.46 -5.54 -2.07
N PHE A 9 18.55 -4.78 -0.99
CA PHE A 9 17.39 -4.39 -0.17
C PHE A 9 16.40 -3.53 -0.95
N GLY A 10 16.87 -2.55 -1.72
CA GLY A 10 16.02 -1.71 -2.59
C GLY A 10 15.32 -2.52 -3.68
N TYR A 11 16.01 -3.51 -4.25
CA TYR A 11 15.43 -4.38 -5.28
C TYR A 11 14.46 -5.42 -4.74
N SER A 12 14.73 -5.97 -3.55
CA SER A 12 13.88 -7.00 -2.92
C SER A 12 12.59 -6.44 -2.32
N ALA A 13 12.54 -5.14 -2.03
CA ALA A 13 11.36 -4.49 -1.47
C ALA A 13 11.06 -3.20 -2.25
N TRP A 14 10.15 -3.28 -3.21
CA TRP A 14 9.74 -2.13 -4.04
C TRP A 14 9.45 -0.86 -3.23
N ARG A 15 8.88 -1.02 -2.03
CA ARG A 15 8.59 0.07 -1.08
C ARG A 15 9.86 0.71 -0.48
N SER A 16 10.99 0.05 -0.56
CA SER A 16 12.28 0.50 0.00
C SER A 16 13.16 1.21 -1.02
N VAL A 17 12.73 1.30 -2.28
CA VAL A 17 13.52 1.96 -3.35
C VAL A 17 13.80 3.42 -3.01
N THR A 18 12.79 4.16 -2.59
CA THR A 18 12.92 5.59 -2.25
C THR A 18 13.90 5.84 -1.09
N PRO A 19 13.76 5.19 0.09
CA PRO A 19 14.74 5.36 1.17
C PRO A 19 16.12 4.82 0.80
N ALA A 20 16.22 3.75 0.02
CA ALA A 20 17.52 3.24 -0.45
C ALA A 20 18.23 4.24 -1.39
N CYS A 21 17.51 4.87 -2.30
CA CYS A 21 18.05 5.92 -3.17
C CYS A 21 18.53 7.14 -2.38
N LEU A 22 17.79 7.57 -1.36
CA LEU A 22 18.18 8.68 -0.49
C LEU A 22 19.46 8.37 0.31
N MET A 23 19.60 7.14 0.80
CA MET A 23 20.80 6.71 1.52
C MET A 23 22.02 6.50 0.61
N LEU A 24 21.80 6.07 -0.65
CA LEU A 24 22.87 5.85 -1.61
C LEU A 24 23.39 7.14 -2.23
N ALA A 25 22.57 8.18 -2.35
CA ALA A 25 22.95 9.44 -2.99
C ALA A 25 24.27 10.05 -2.46
N PRO A 26 24.47 10.22 -1.14
CA PRO A 26 25.74 10.77 -0.62
C PRO A 26 26.94 9.83 -0.85
N LEU A 27 26.74 8.52 -0.85
CA LEU A 27 27.79 7.53 -1.08
C LEU A 27 28.23 7.53 -2.55
N ILE A 28 27.27 7.60 -3.48
CA ILE A 28 27.55 7.68 -4.92
C ILE A 28 28.25 9.00 -5.24
N THR A 29 27.75 10.12 -4.71
CA THR A 29 28.37 11.44 -4.92
C THR A 29 29.79 11.47 -4.38
N GLY A 30 30.05 10.89 -3.22
CA GLY A 30 31.38 10.80 -2.63
C GLY A 30 32.36 9.92 -3.43
N THR A 31 31.87 8.82 -4.03
CA THR A 31 32.72 7.94 -4.88
C THR A 31 33.01 8.57 -6.23
N ILE A 32 32.05 9.22 -6.85
CA ILE A 32 32.24 9.96 -8.10
C ILE A 32 33.21 11.12 -7.89
N ALA A 33 33.06 11.89 -6.81
CA ALA A 33 33.95 13.00 -6.48
C ALA A 33 35.39 12.56 -6.29
N ARG A 34 35.64 11.37 -5.68
CA ARG A 34 36.97 10.78 -5.55
C ARG A 34 37.53 10.28 -6.89
N ALA A 35 36.70 9.58 -7.68
CA ALA A 35 37.13 9.04 -8.98
C ALA A 35 37.54 10.15 -9.97
N ILE A 36 36.81 11.30 -9.94
CA ILE A 36 37.15 12.46 -10.76
C ILE A 36 38.39 13.21 -10.18
N GLY A 37 38.65 13.05 -8.88
CA GLY A 37 39.73 13.75 -8.16
C GLY A 37 41.08 13.09 -8.14
N ASP A 38 41.18 11.78 -8.38
CA ASP A 38 42.45 11.01 -8.27
C ASP A 38 43.42 11.19 -9.47
N GLY A 39 43.05 12.00 -10.47
CA GLY A 39 43.87 12.13 -11.70
C GLY A 39 44.82 13.33 -11.76
N ASP A 40 44.80 14.31 -10.82
CA ASP A 40 45.63 15.49 -10.96
C ASP A 40 45.85 16.22 -9.61
N PRO A 41 47.12 16.47 -9.19
CA PRO A 41 47.43 17.23 -7.97
C PRO A 41 47.20 18.73 -8.15
N ARG A 42 45.94 19.14 -8.43
CA ARG A 42 45.57 20.55 -8.47
C ARG A 42 45.40 21.14 -7.08
N PRO A 43 45.79 22.41 -6.85
CA PRO A 43 45.68 23.04 -5.54
C PRO A 43 44.24 23.05 -5.04
N ALA A 44 44.04 22.78 -3.75
CA ALA A 44 42.76 22.54 -3.08
C ALA A 44 41.70 23.64 -3.24
N GLY A 45 42.09 24.81 -3.71
CA GLY A 45 41.19 25.97 -3.90
C GLY A 45 40.29 25.93 -5.14
N THR A 46 40.57 25.08 -6.15
CA THR A 46 39.83 25.06 -7.42
C THR A 46 38.76 23.98 -7.53
N ARG A 47 38.71 23.06 -6.56
CA ARG A 47 37.76 21.91 -6.58
C ARG A 47 36.35 22.23 -6.06
N GLN A 48 36.21 23.30 -5.31
CA GLN A 48 34.95 23.63 -4.62
C GLN A 48 33.75 23.97 -5.52
N PRO A 49 33.90 24.63 -6.68
CA PRO A 49 32.73 24.98 -7.51
C PRO A 49 32.12 23.77 -8.21
N TYR A 50 32.90 22.78 -8.65
CA TYR A 50 32.37 21.60 -9.37
C TYR A 50 31.60 20.64 -8.44
N VAL A 51 32.06 20.45 -7.21
CA VAL A 51 31.35 19.62 -6.23
C VAL A 51 30.03 20.25 -5.83
N ARG A 52 30.02 21.57 -5.65
CA ARG A 52 28.79 22.34 -5.36
C ARG A 52 27.79 22.30 -6.51
N SER A 53 28.25 22.47 -7.75
CA SER A 53 27.37 22.42 -8.92
C SER A 53 26.81 21.01 -9.16
N ALA A 54 27.61 19.95 -9.00
CA ALA A 54 27.16 18.57 -9.10
C ALA A 54 26.10 18.24 -8.02
N PHE A 55 26.31 18.69 -6.79
CA PHE A 55 25.33 18.54 -5.70
C PHE A 55 24.02 19.28 -6.01
N VAL A 56 24.10 20.53 -6.46
CA VAL A 56 22.91 21.33 -6.83
C VAL A 56 22.14 20.70 -7.98
N VAL A 57 22.83 20.22 -9.02
CA VAL A 57 22.21 19.52 -10.16
C VAL A 57 21.53 18.21 -9.70
N SER A 58 22.17 17.44 -8.80
CA SER A 58 21.58 16.23 -8.26
C SER A 58 20.33 16.52 -7.41
N CYS A 59 20.37 17.54 -6.57
CA CYS A 59 19.22 17.98 -5.78
C CYS A 59 18.07 18.46 -6.66
N LEU A 60 18.37 19.26 -7.69
CA LEU A 60 17.36 19.73 -8.66
C LEU A 60 16.76 18.56 -9.43
N GLY A 61 17.57 17.59 -9.86
CA GLY A 61 17.10 16.37 -10.51
C GLY A 61 16.18 15.54 -9.61
N ALA A 62 16.54 15.39 -8.33
CA ALA A 62 15.71 14.69 -7.36
C ALA A 62 14.37 15.41 -7.09
N VAL A 63 14.41 16.73 -6.91
CA VAL A 63 13.20 17.55 -6.73
C VAL A 63 12.30 17.49 -7.97
N LEU A 64 12.88 17.55 -9.17
CA LEU A 64 12.14 17.43 -10.41
C LEU A 64 11.52 16.04 -10.56
N ALA A 65 12.27 14.97 -10.25
CA ALA A 65 11.76 13.59 -10.30
C ALA A 65 10.61 13.37 -9.30
N ILE A 66 10.73 13.90 -8.07
CA ILE A 66 9.66 13.86 -7.07
C ILE A 66 8.46 14.68 -7.56
N GLY A 67 8.68 15.89 -8.07
CA GLY A 67 7.62 16.75 -8.61
C GLY A 67 6.88 16.08 -9.76
N LEU A 68 7.58 15.48 -10.71
CA LEU A 68 6.98 14.73 -11.81
C LEU A 68 6.21 13.50 -11.35
N SER A 69 6.73 12.78 -10.35
CA SER A 69 6.03 11.60 -9.79
C SER A 69 4.75 11.97 -9.02
N THR A 70 4.69 13.16 -8.42
CA THR A 70 3.47 13.65 -7.76
C THR A 70 2.42 14.18 -8.74
N LEU A 71 2.84 14.60 -9.94
CA LEU A 71 1.93 15.00 -11.02
C LEU A 71 1.33 13.80 -11.77
N GLN A 72 1.95 12.63 -11.68
CA GLN A 72 1.36 11.41 -12.16
C GLN A 72 0.22 11.04 -11.21
N SER A 73 -1.02 11.15 -11.67
CA SER A 73 -2.15 10.54 -10.97
C SER A 73 -1.78 9.10 -10.67
N PRO A 74 -1.98 8.60 -9.45
CA PRO A 74 -1.75 7.19 -9.16
C PRO A 74 -2.50 6.39 -10.22
N VAL A 75 -1.75 5.68 -11.06
CA VAL A 75 -2.35 4.76 -12.03
C VAL A 75 -3.02 3.71 -11.18
N LEU A 76 -4.32 3.91 -10.95
CA LEU A 76 -5.13 2.89 -10.33
C LEU A 76 -5.03 1.65 -11.19
N ASP A 77 -4.70 0.54 -10.56
CA ASP A 77 -4.85 -0.75 -11.20
C ASP A 77 -6.26 -0.78 -11.81
N PRO A 78 -6.41 -0.99 -13.12
CA PRO A 78 -7.71 -1.04 -13.77
C PRO A 78 -8.65 -2.07 -13.16
N ASP A 79 -8.10 -3.03 -12.40
CA ASP A 79 -8.85 -4.03 -11.66
C ASP A 79 -9.46 -3.50 -10.35
N TYR A 80 -9.10 -2.30 -9.88
CA TYR A 80 -9.72 -1.78 -8.66
C TYR A 80 -11.17 -1.36 -8.84
N PRO A 81 -12.05 -1.76 -7.92
CA PRO A 81 -13.48 -1.48 -8.01
C PRO A 81 -13.81 -0.05 -7.55
N VAL A 82 -13.48 0.94 -8.37
CA VAL A 82 -13.67 2.36 -8.04
C VAL A 82 -15.15 2.70 -7.78
N GLY A 83 -16.06 2.05 -8.49
CA GLY A 83 -17.48 2.21 -8.28
C GLY A 83 -17.94 1.70 -6.91
N ILE A 84 -17.37 0.59 -6.43
CA ILE A 84 -17.62 0.08 -5.07
C ILE A 84 -17.08 1.07 -4.02
N PHE A 85 -15.89 1.64 -4.22
CA PHE A 85 -15.35 2.63 -3.29
C PHE A 85 -16.23 3.86 -3.17
N ARG A 86 -16.80 4.34 -4.28
CA ARG A 86 -17.78 5.44 -4.28
C ARG A 86 -19.04 5.04 -3.52
N THR A 87 -19.56 3.84 -3.74
CA THR A 87 -20.74 3.34 -3.03
C THR A 87 -20.52 3.34 -1.51
N LEU A 88 -19.34 2.94 -1.04
CA LEU A 88 -18.99 2.97 0.39
C LEU A 88 -18.83 4.40 0.92
N ARG A 89 -18.20 5.28 0.14
CA ARG A 89 -18.01 6.68 0.53
C ARG A 89 -19.32 7.46 0.62
N ASP A 90 -20.21 7.22 -0.32
CA ASP A 90 -21.48 7.96 -0.46
C ASP A 90 -22.60 7.37 0.45
N ASP A 91 -22.34 6.26 1.15
CA ASP A 91 -23.25 5.68 2.13
C ASP A 91 -23.32 6.60 3.38
N PRO A 92 -24.50 7.03 3.83
CA PRO A 92 -24.63 7.91 4.98
C PRO A 92 -24.27 7.25 6.31
N GLN A 93 -24.24 5.92 6.37
CA GLN A 93 -23.97 5.17 7.59
C GLN A 93 -22.48 4.81 7.72
N PRO A 94 -21.92 4.88 8.93
CA PRO A 94 -20.55 4.38 9.16
C PRO A 94 -20.45 2.89 8.83
N GLN A 95 -19.43 2.54 8.04
CA GLN A 95 -19.24 1.17 7.56
C GLN A 95 -18.03 0.51 8.25
N ARG A 96 -18.26 -0.68 8.80
CA ARG A 96 -17.20 -1.61 9.21
C ARG A 96 -17.01 -2.62 8.10
N VAL A 97 -15.95 -2.45 7.33
CA VAL A 97 -15.72 -3.21 6.09
C VAL A 97 -14.78 -4.38 6.36
N LEU A 98 -15.30 -5.59 6.20
CA LEU A 98 -14.49 -6.78 6.04
C LEU A 98 -13.87 -6.75 4.65
N ASN A 99 -12.57 -6.73 4.51
CA ASN A 99 -11.92 -6.50 3.24
C ASN A 99 -10.81 -7.51 2.92
N THR A 100 -10.64 -7.82 1.65
CA THR A 100 -9.42 -8.48 1.18
C THR A 100 -8.18 -7.64 1.53
N TYR A 101 -7.10 -8.27 2.01
CA TYR A 101 -5.90 -7.58 2.51
C TYR A 101 -5.34 -6.53 1.53
N ASN A 102 -5.19 -6.91 0.25
CA ASN A 102 -4.52 -6.08 -0.75
C ASN A 102 -5.30 -4.84 -1.19
N ILE A 103 -6.61 -4.77 -0.88
CA ILE A 103 -7.46 -3.64 -1.29
C ILE A 103 -7.52 -2.53 -0.24
N ALA A 104 -6.96 -2.76 0.95
CA ALA A 104 -7.06 -1.86 2.09
C ALA A 104 -6.55 -0.44 1.79
N GLY A 105 -5.39 -0.30 1.16
CA GLY A 105 -4.81 1.01 0.82
C GLY A 105 -5.70 1.84 -0.10
N PRO A 106 -6.05 1.33 -1.30
CA PRO A 106 -7.00 2.01 -2.19
C PRO A 106 -8.35 2.29 -1.54
N LEU A 107 -8.88 1.37 -0.75
CA LEU A 107 -10.17 1.54 -0.07
C LEU A 107 -10.14 2.69 0.94
N LEU A 108 -9.08 2.85 1.72
CA LEU A 108 -8.91 4.00 2.63
C LEU A 108 -8.77 5.32 1.87
N TRP A 109 -8.13 5.29 0.71
CA TRP A 109 -7.91 6.49 -0.08
C TRP A 109 -9.18 6.97 -0.79
N PHE A 110 -9.96 6.06 -1.36
CA PHE A 110 -11.12 6.38 -2.19
C PHE A 110 -12.47 6.19 -1.51
N GLY A 111 -12.55 5.29 -0.53
CA GLY A 111 -13.77 4.97 0.22
C GLY A 111 -14.08 5.90 1.37
N GLY A 112 -13.18 6.81 1.70
CA GLY A 112 -13.34 7.79 2.77
C GLY A 112 -12.57 7.46 4.04
N PRO A 113 -12.22 8.51 4.83
CA PRO A 113 -11.44 8.34 6.05
C PRO A 113 -12.27 7.78 7.21
N PRO A 114 -11.61 7.19 8.23
CA PRO A 114 -12.27 6.90 9.50
C PRO A 114 -12.87 8.18 10.16
N PRO A 115 -13.99 8.07 10.89
CA PRO A 115 -14.69 6.85 11.28
C PRO A 115 -15.70 6.35 10.25
N HIS A 116 -15.87 7.02 9.10
CA HIS A 116 -16.88 6.66 8.12
C HIS A 116 -16.65 5.25 7.53
N VAL A 117 -15.41 4.95 7.14
CA VAL A 117 -15.01 3.60 6.72
C VAL A 117 -13.94 3.07 7.67
N THR A 118 -14.25 1.98 8.37
CA THR A 118 -13.31 1.26 9.23
C THR A 118 -13.03 -0.11 8.64
N LEU A 119 -11.76 -0.46 8.47
CA LEU A 119 -11.36 -1.72 7.86
C LEU A 119 -11.10 -2.80 8.93
N ALA A 120 -11.43 -4.05 8.60
CA ALA A 120 -11.08 -5.20 9.43
C ALA A 120 -9.57 -5.46 9.44
N ILE A 121 -8.91 -5.21 8.31
CA ILE A 121 -7.46 -5.33 8.17
C ILE A 121 -6.94 -4.25 7.22
N ASP A 122 -5.78 -3.68 7.53
CA ASP A 122 -5.08 -2.72 6.66
C ASP A 122 -3.61 -3.12 6.46
N GLY A 123 -2.87 -2.35 5.65
CA GLY A 123 -1.50 -2.66 5.30
C GLY A 123 -0.46 -2.50 6.44
N ARG A 124 -0.88 -2.19 7.67
CA ARG A 124 -0.01 -2.03 8.84
C ARG A 124 0.14 -3.35 9.58
N ALA A 125 0.88 -4.28 8.96
CA ALA A 125 1.07 -5.62 9.49
C ALA A 125 1.67 -5.64 10.91
N ASP A 126 2.52 -4.66 11.22
CA ASP A 126 3.13 -4.45 12.54
C ASP A 126 2.10 -4.22 13.66
N ARG A 127 0.94 -3.66 13.32
CA ARG A 127 -0.14 -3.40 14.27
C ARG A 127 -0.93 -4.65 14.65
N TYR A 128 -1.07 -5.59 13.73
CA TYR A 128 -1.92 -6.77 13.91
C TYR A 128 -1.15 -7.99 14.41
N GLY A 129 0.13 -8.09 14.09
CA GLY A 129 0.93 -9.29 14.29
C GLY A 129 0.67 -10.37 13.25
N ASN A 130 1.68 -11.23 13.04
CA ASN A 130 1.62 -12.26 11.99
C ASN A 130 0.49 -13.27 12.25
N ASP A 131 0.29 -13.71 13.49
CA ASP A 131 -0.73 -14.69 13.85
C ASP A 131 -2.15 -14.23 13.51
N TYR A 132 -2.44 -12.93 13.69
CA TYR A 132 -3.74 -12.38 13.32
C TYR A 132 -3.91 -12.37 11.81
N ILE A 133 -2.88 -11.92 11.06
CA ILE A 133 -2.92 -11.86 9.59
C ILE A 133 -3.08 -13.25 9.01
N ASP A 134 -2.32 -14.24 9.51
CA ASP A 134 -2.40 -15.61 9.05
C ASP A 134 -3.80 -16.19 9.32
N ARG A 135 -4.35 -15.99 10.51
CA ARG A 135 -5.72 -16.41 10.82
C ARG A 135 -6.76 -15.71 9.98
N TYR A 136 -6.59 -14.42 9.74
CA TYR A 136 -7.49 -13.64 8.88
C TYR A 136 -7.53 -14.23 7.46
N MET A 137 -6.38 -14.54 6.88
CA MET A 137 -6.28 -15.07 5.52
C MET A 137 -6.67 -16.55 5.44
N THR A 138 -6.20 -17.37 6.37
CA THR A 138 -6.38 -18.84 6.30
C THR A 138 -7.70 -19.31 6.87
N VAL A 139 -8.22 -18.66 7.90
CA VAL A 139 -9.48 -19.06 8.55
C VAL A 139 -10.65 -18.26 8.01
N LEU A 140 -10.58 -16.91 8.10
CA LEU A 140 -11.72 -16.08 7.76
C LEU A 140 -11.96 -16.01 6.24
N ILE A 141 -10.98 -15.55 5.46
CA ILE A 141 -11.14 -15.36 4.01
C ILE A 141 -11.40 -16.68 3.28
N ASN A 142 -10.76 -17.76 3.72
CA ASN A 142 -10.98 -19.10 3.14
C ASN A 142 -12.21 -19.84 3.73
N ALA A 143 -12.98 -19.19 4.61
CA ALA A 143 -14.12 -19.80 5.29
C ALA A 143 -13.79 -21.17 5.93
N SER A 144 -12.59 -21.31 6.50
CA SER A 144 -12.13 -22.53 7.18
C SER A 144 -12.72 -22.64 8.58
N PRO A 145 -12.75 -23.82 9.21
CA PRO A 145 -13.35 -23.99 10.54
C PRO A 145 -12.95 -22.91 11.56
N GLY A 146 -13.93 -22.27 12.19
CA GLY A 146 -13.72 -21.14 13.11
C GLY A 146 -13.90 -19.75 12.48
N TRP A 147 -14.16 -19.66 11.18
CA TRP A 147 -14.40 -18.39 10.50
C TRP A 147 -15.59 -17.59 11.07
N GLU A 148 -16.66 -18.29 11.49
CA GLU A 148 -17.85 -17.67 12.06
C GLU A 148 -17.53 -16.91 13.35
N GLN A 149 -16.78 -17.52 14.24
CA GLN A 149 -16.35 -16.88 15.49
C GLN A 149 -15.55 -15.60 15.21
N MET A 150 -14.68 -15.62 14.20
CA MET A 150 -13.88 -14.46 13.82
C MET A 150 -14.73 -13.38 13.18
N LEU A 151 -15.69 -13.76 12.34
CA LEU A 151 -16.67 -12.83 11.75
C LEU A 151 -17.50 -12.14 12.84
N ASP A 152 -18.02 -12.91 13.80
CA ASP A 152 -18.83 -12.41 14.91
C ASP A 152 -18.05 -11.44 15.82
N GLN A 153 -16.74 -11.66 16.01
CA GLN A 153 -15.86 -10.75 16.75
C GLN A 153 -15.67 -9.43 16.01
N LEU A 154 -15.50 -9.47 14.70
CA LEU A 154 -15.29 -8.28 13.85
C LEU A 154 -16.57 -7.45 13.68
N ARG A 155 -17.74 -8.08 13.72
CA ARG A 155 -19.06 -7.46 13.51
C ARG A 155 -19.08 -6.53 12.28
N PRO A 156 -18.68 -6.99 11.10
CA PRO A 156 -18.68 -6.14 9.92
C PRO A 156 -20.12 -5.82 9.47
N THR A 157 -20.33 -4.62 8.97
CA THR A 157 -21.60 -4.19 8.36
C THR A 157 -21.61 -4.45 6.86
N THR A 158 -20.41 -4.45 6.25
CA THR A 158 -20.21 -4.70 4.83
C THR A 158 -18.99 -5.59 4.63
N ALA A 159 -18.93 -6.30 3.51
CA ALA A 159 -17.76 -7.08 3.09
C ALA A 159 -17.40 -6.71 1.66
N LEU A 160 -16.15 -6.33 1.43
CA LEU A 160 -15.58 -6.12 0.12
C LEU A 160 -14.54 -7.21 -0.16
N LEU A 161 -14.95 -8.21 -0.90
CA LEU A 161 -14.21 -9.44 -1.16
C LEU A 161 -14.02 -9.66 -2.66
N LYS A 162 -13.08 -10.53 -3.01
CA LYS A 162 -13.05 -11.07 -4.36
C LYS A 162 -14.12 -12.15 -4.52
N LYS A 163 -14.68 -12.26 -5.71
CA LYS A 163 -15.73 -13.25 -6.03
C LYS A 163 -15.26 -14.70 -5.90
N ASP A 164 -13.96 -14.92 -6.09
CA ASP A 164 -13.30 -16.24 -5.97
C ASP A 164 -12.87 -16.57 -4.54
N GLU A 165 -13.00 -15.65 -3.59
CA GLU A 165 -12.76 -15.94 -2.17
C GLU A 165 -13.93 -16.74 -1.58
N PRO A 166 -13.67 -17.89 -0.95
CA PRO A 166 -14.73 -18.77 -0.41
C PRO A 166 -15.69 -18.05 0.53
N LEU A 167 -15.19 -17.12 1.35
CA LEU A 167 -16.03 -16.35 2.27
C LEU A 167 -17.13 -15.56 1.55
N ALA A 168 -16.88 -15.05 0.33
CA ALA A 168 -17.88 -14.30 -0.40
C ALA A 168 -19.14 -15.14 -0.67
N GLY A 169 -18.95 -16.37 -1.17
CA GLY A 169 -20.05 -17.30 -1.42
C GLY A 169 -20.76 -17.76 -0.14
N VAL A 170 -20.01 -17.98 0.94
CA VAL A 170 -20.58 -18.40 2.22
C VAL A 170 -21.42 -17.28 2.85
N LEU A 171 -20.98 -16.04 2.81
CA LEU A 171 -21.75 -14.91 3.31
C LEU A 171 -23.08 -14.75 2.55
N GLU A 172 -23.04 -14.83 1.22
CA GLU A 172 -24.22 -14.68 0.39
C GLU A 172 -25.23 -15.83 0.58
N HIS A 173 -24.77 -17.10 0.62
CA HIS A 173 -25.65 -18.25 0.55
C HIS A 173 -26.01 -18.85 1.92
N GLN A 174 -25.18 -18.63 2.95
CA GLN A 174 -25.40 -19.24 4.26
C GLN A 174 -25.70 -18.23 5.38
N ARG A 175 -25.42 -16.94 5.17
CA ARG A 175 -25.58 -15.89 6.19
C ARG A 175 -26.48 -14.76 5.74
N ASP A 176 -27.22 -14.94 4.64
CA ASP A 176 -28.22 -13.98 4.11
C ASP A 176 -27.65 -12.57 3.83
N TRP A 177 -26.36 -12.49 3.55
CA TRP A 177 -25.77 -11.24 3.09
C TRP A 177 -26.20 -10.95 1.65
N HIS A 178 -26.60 -9.73 1.37
CA HIS A 178 -27.04 -9.37 0.03
C HIS A 178 -25.98 -8.60 -0.74
N VAL A 179 -25.87 -8.89 -2.03
CA VAL A 179 -24.97 -8.20 -2.94
C VAL A 179 -25.49 -6.77 -3.18
N VAL A 180 -24.70 -5.78 -2.79
CA VAL A 180 -24.97 -4.35 -3.06
C VAL A 180 -24.46 -3.97 -4.43
N ARG A 181 -23.26 -4.41 -4.75
CA ARG A 181 -22.59 -4.10 -6.02
C ARG A 181 -21.54 -5.15 -6.38
N SER A 182 -21.42 -5.39 -7.68
CA SER A 182 -20.38 -6.26 -8.23
C SER A 182 -19.62 -5.48 -9.30
N GLU A 183 -18.28 -5.47 -9.24
CA GLU A 183 -17.43 -4.73 -10.16
C GLU A 183 -16.11 -5.50 -10.39
N GLY A 184 -15.82 -5.83 -11.66
CA GLY A 184 -14.68 -6.66 -12.01
C GLY A 184 -14.67 -7.97 -11.22
N ARG A 185 -13.58 -8.25 -10.54
CA ARG A 185 -13.39 -9.44 -9.68
C ARG A 185 -13.90 -9.26 -8.24
N TYR A 186 -14.44 -8.10 -7.89
CA TYR A 186 -14.87 -7.79 -6.53
C TYR A 186 -16.39 -7.78 -6.38
N VAL A 187 -16.83 -8.05 -5.17
CA VAL A 187 -18.22 -7.97 -4.73
C VAL A 187 -18.31 -7.23 -3.41
N LEU A 188 -19.27 -6.33 -3.31
CA LEU A 188 -19.66 -5.65 -2.08
C LEU A 188 -20.92 -6.31 -1.56
N LEU A 189 -20.81 -6.89 -0.37
CA LEU A 189 -21.91 -7.51 0.35
C LEU A 189 -22.29 -6.66 1.57
N ARG A 190 -23.55 -6.64 1.94
CA ARG A 190 -24.07 -6.00 3.16
C ARG A 190 -24.65 -7.04 4.08
N ALA A 191 -24.34 -6.94 5.36
CA ALA A 191 -24.90 -7.79 6.39
C ALA A 191 -26.43 -7.60 6.49
N PRO A 192 -27.19 -8.65 6.81
CA PRO A 192 -28.61 -8.51 7.12
C PRO A 192 -28.78 -7.55 8.31
N HIS A 193 -29.81 -6.70 8.24
CA HIS A 193 -30.13 -5.82 9.37
C HIS A 193 -30.54 -6.69 10.56
N THR A 194 -29.71 -6.77 11.58
CA THR A 194 -30.14 -7.26 12.90
C THR A 194 -31.08 -6.19 13.49
N SER A 195 -32.34 -6.53 13.50
CA SER A 195 -33.41 -5.76 14.15
C SER A 195 -33.18 -5.67 15.65
#